data_81091e5782e61aaa32a0b5efe4c379a1
#
_entry.id   81091e5782e61aaa32a0b5efe4c379a1
#
_cell.length_a   1.000
_cell.length_b   1.000
_cell.length_c   1.000
_cell.angle_alpha   90.00
_cell.angle_beta   90.00
_cell.angle_gamma   90.00
#
_symmetry.space_group_name_H-M   'P 1'
#
loop_
_entity.id
_entity.type
_entity.pdbx_description
1 polymer ?
#
loop_
_entity_poly.entity_id
_entity_poly.type
_entity_poly.pdbx_seq_one_letter_code
_entity_poly.pdbx_strand_id
1 'polypeptide(L)'
;MDAGSLDRLVQFQRATITDNGLSQVETFTAHGFPVWARKTDISDGERFRAGEVAANITTRFVVRWSYFTRDMTPKDRLTCEGRTFDISGIKEPEGRRQWLEITAAARAD
;
A
#
# COMPACT_ATOMS: atom_id res chain seq x y z
N MET A 1 -0.69 -13.30 13.78
CA MET A 1 -0.99 -13.60 12.35
C MET A 1 -0.02 -14.64 11.87
N ASP A 2 -0.47 -15.61 11.12
CA ASP A 2 0.42 -16.58 10.53
C ASP A 2 0.54 -16.39 9.01
N ALA A 3 1.51 -17.09 8.41
CA ALA A 3 1.78 -16.92 6.98
C ALA A 3 0.63 -17.39 6.08
N GLY A 4 -0.21 -18.29 6.56
CA GLY A 4 -1.34 -18.81 5.78
C GLY A 4 -2.43 -17.77 5.55
N SER A 5 -2.46 -16.68 6.32
CA SER A 5 -3.44 -15.62 6.12
C SER A 5 -3.00 -14.61 5.05
N LEU A 6 -1.78 -14.72 4.52
CA LEU A 6 -1.26 -13.85 3.46
C LEU A 6 -1.62 -14.48 2.11
N ASP A 7 -2.82 -14.23 1.65
CA ASP A 7 -3.39 -14.93 0.50
C ASP A 7 -3.71 -14.04 -0.70
N ARG A 8 -3.32 -12.77 -0.65
CA ARG A 8 -3.49 -11.84 -1.76
C ARG A 8 -2.15 -11.39 -2.28
N LEU A 9 -1.99 -11.37 -3.60
CA LEU A 9 -0.73 -10.95 -4.20
C LEU A 9 -0.77 -9.45 -4.50
N VAL A 10 0.25 -8.75 -4.04
CA VAL A 10 0.37 -7.29 -4.16
C VAL A 10 1.61 -6.96 -4.98
N GLN A 11 1.47 -6.09 -5.96
CA GLN A 11 2.60 -5.56 -6.72
C GLN A 11 2.80 -4.09 -6.33
N PHE A 12 3.94 -3.79 -5.74
CA PHE A 12 4.29 -2.40 -5.43
C PHE A 12 4.70 -1.67 -6.71
N GLN A 13 4.46 -0.36 -6.71
CA GLN A 13 4.84 0.52 -7.81
C GLN A 13 5.52 1.75 -7.23
N ARG A 14 6.53 2.24 -7.93
CA ARG A 14 7.28 3.43 -7.53
C ARG A 14 7.30 4.42 -8.67
N ALA A 15 7.22 5.70 -8.33
CA ALA A 15 7.23 6.77 -9.30
C ALA A 15 8.62 6.95 -9.92
N THR A 16 8.62 7.15 -11.23
CA THR A 16 9.80 7.61 -11.98
C THR A 16 9.44 8.95 -12.60
N ILE A 17 10.29 9.95 -12.41
CA ILE A 17 10.07 11.27 -12.99
C ILE A 17 10.84 11.37 -14.29
N THR A 18 10.13 11.67 -15.36
CA THR A 18 10.72 11.84 -16.69
C THR A 18 10.53 13.29 -17.13
N ASP A 19 11.62 13.92 -17.56
CA ASP A 19 11.59 15.29 -18.10
C ASP A 19 11.53 15.19 -19.61
N ASN A 20 10.46 15.72 -20.22
CA ASN A 20 10.27 15.71 -21.67
C ASN A 20 10.66 17.03 -22.33
N GLY A 21 11.36 17.90 -21.59
CA GLY A 21 11.76 19.22 -22.09
C GLY A 21 10.72 20.33 -21.90
N LEU A 22 9.47 19.95 -21.63
CA LEU A 22 8.37 20.91 -21.42
C LEU A 22 7.84 20.81 -19.98
N SER A 23 7.85 19.63 -19.42
CA SER A 23 7.38 19.40 -18.06
C SER A 23 7.95 18.10 -17.54
N GLN A 24 7.85 17.90 -16.23
CA GLN A 24 8.17 16.64 -15.59
C GLN A 24 6.92 15.79 -15.50
N VAL A 25 7.04 14.55 -15.91
CA VAL A 25 5.93 13.59 -15.88
C VAL A 25 6.28 12.47 -14.90
N GLU A 26 5.37 12.21 -13.97
CA GLU A 26 5.51 11.13 -13.02
C GLU A 26 4.83 9.88 -13.56
N THR A 27 5.58 8.78 -13.64
CA THR A 27 5.06 7.50 -14.11
C THR A 27 5.33 6.44 -13.06
N PHE A 28 4.30 5.66 -12.71
CA PHE A 28 4.45 4.57 -11.76
C PHE A 28 4.73 3.27 -12.52
N THR A 29 5.80 2.59 -12.10
CA THR A 29 6.19 1.31 -12.68
C THR A 29 6.35 0.27 -11.58
N ALA A 30 6.25 -1.00 -11.95
CA ALA A 30 6.42 -2.10 -11.01
C ALA A 30 7.78 -1.96 -10.30
N HIS A 31 7.74 -2.13 -8.98
CA HIS A 31 8.92 -2.04 -8.12
C HIS A 31 9.07 -3.35 -7.35
N GLY A 32 10.11 -4.09 -7.67
CA GLY A 32 10.36 -5.38 -7.06
C GLY A 32 9.41 -6.46 -7.54
N PHE A 33 9.43 -7.58 -6.85
CA PHE A 33 8.56 -8.72 -7.15
C PHE A 33 7.26 -8.62 -6.36
N PRO A 34 6.19 -9.29 -6.83
CA PRO A 34 4.94 -9.34 -6.06
C PRO A 34 5.16 -9.94 -4.67
N VAL A 35 4.39 -9.46 -3.71
CA VAL A 35 4.50 -9.84 -2.31
C VAL A 35 3.14 -10.33 -1.83
N TRP A 36 3.13 -11.41 -1.07
CA TRP A 36 1.91 -11.91 -0.46
C TRP A 36 1.47 -11.01 0.68
N ALA A 37 0.17 -10.75 0.75
CA ALA A 37 -0.41 -9.86 1.74
C ALA A 37 -1.73 -10.41 2.26
N ARG A 38 -2.12 -9.97 3.44
CA ARG A 38 -3.48 -10.10 3.94
C ARG A 38 -4.20 -8.80 3.63
N LYS A 39 -5.33 -8.89 2.93
CA LYS A 39 -6.13 -7.73 2.57
C LYS A 39 -7.37 -7.68 3.47
N THR A 40 -7.61 -6.53 4.05
CA THR A 40 -8.80 -6.29 4.87
C THR A 40 -9.42 -4.96 4.46
N ASP A 41 -10.70 -4.98 4.14
CA ASP A 41 -11.41 -3.75 3.85
C ASP A 41 -11.74 -3.03 5.16
N ILE A 42 -11.53 -1.71 5.17
CA ILE A 42 -11.81 -0.89 6.35
C ILE A 42 -13.29 -0.53 6.32
N SER A 43 -13.98 -0.77 7.43
CA SER A 43 -15.40 -0.51 7.52
C SER A 43 -15.70 1.00 7.52
N ASP A 44 -16.91 1.35 7.07
CA ASP A 44 -17.35 2.74 7.10
C ASP A 44 -17.35 3.31 8.51
N GLY A 45 -17.75 2.51 9.50
CA GLY A 45 -17.73 2.95 10.88
C GLY A 45 -16.33 3.23 11.40
N GLU A 46 -15.35 2.42 11.01
CA GLU A 46 -13.97 2.66 11.38
C GLU A 46 -13.44 3.95 10.75
N ARG A 47 -13.73 4.18 9.47
CA ARG A 47 -13.33 5.41 8.78
C ARG A 47 -13.96 6.64 9.42
N PHE A 48 -15.21 6.56 9.75
CA PHE A 48 -15.94 7.67 10.37
C PHE A 48 -15.34 8.03 11.73
N ARG A 49 -15.01 7.04 12.53
CA ARG A 49 -14.40 7.29 13.85
C ARG A 49 -12.99 7.88 13.76
N ALA A 50 -12.27 7.61 12.69
CA ALA A 50 -10.91 8.11 12.48
C ALA A 50 -10.88 9.55 11.96
N GLY A 51 -12.03 10.11 11.54
CA GLY A 51 -12.13 11.49 11.07
C GLY A 51 -11.92 11.64 9.56
N GLU A 52 -11.97 12.87 9.09
CA GLU A 52 -11.94 13.18 7.66
C GLU A 52 -10.66 12.72 6.97
N VAL A 53 -9.51 12.82 7.63
CA VAL A 53 -8.23 12.43 7.04
C VAL A 53 -8.22 10.97 6.66
N ALA A 54 -8.87 10.13 7.46
CA ALA A 54 -8.94 8.70 7.24
C ALA A 54 -10.15 8.28 6.40
N ALA A 55 -11.02 9.20 6.02
CA ALA A 55 -12.26 8.86 5.30
C ALA A 55 -11.98 8.26 3.91
N ASN A 56 -10.84 8.59 3.31
CA ASN A 56 -10.46 8.07 2.00
C ASN A 56 -9.74 6.72 2.07
N ILE A 57 -9.36 6.27 3.25
CA ILE A 57 -8.69 4.98 3.41
C ILE A 57 -9.72 3.88 3.22
N THR A 58 -9.47 2.97 2.30
CA THR A 58 -10.42 1.90 1.97
C THR A 58 -9.97 0.53 2.40
N THR A 59 -8.66 0.32 2.51
CA THR A 59 -8.11 -1.04 2.62
C THR A 59 -6.85 -1.04 3.47
N ARG A 60 -6.68 -2.13 4.19
CA ARG A 60 -5.46 -2.39 4.96
C ARG A 60 -4.80 -3.64 4.40
N PHE A 61 -3.51 -3.55 4.14
CA PHE A 61 -2.70 -4.69 3.71
C PHE A 61 -1.65 -4.98 4.77
N VAL A 62 -1.48 -6.25 5.09
CA VAL A 62 -0.41 -6.66 5.99
C VAL A 62 0.52 -7.55 5.19
N VAL A 63 1.80 -7.20 5.19
CA VAL A 63 2.85 -7.97 4.50
C VAL A 63 3.93 -8.35 5.50
N ARG A 64 4.76 -9.32 5.14
CA ARG A 64 5.93 -9.64 5.95
C ARG A 64 6.90 -8.47 5.94
N TRP A 65 7.47 -8.19 7.10
CA TRP A 65 8.56 -7.25 7.21
C TRP A 65 9.77 -7.82 6.45
N SER A 66 10.36 -7.02 5.59
CA SER A 66 11.62 -7.32 4.92
C SER A 66 12.29 -6.00 4.61
N TYR A 67 13.55 -6.04 4.26
CA TYR A 67 14.23 -4.80 3.86
C TYR A 67 13.57 -4.19 2.63
N PHE A 68 13.02 -5.02 1.76
CA PHE A 68 12.28 -4.51 0.61
C PHE A 68 10.96 -3.84 1.00
N THR A 69 10.12 -4.50 1.81
CA THR A 69 8.81 -3.93 2.19
C THR A 69 8.96 -2.73 3.12
N ARG A 70 9.99 -2.73 3.97
CA ARG A 70 10.29 -1.60 4.83
C ARG A 70 10.59 -0.33 4.05
N ASP A 71 11.11 -0.46 2.83
CA ASP A 71 11.48 0.67 1.98
C ASP A 71 10.29 1.39 1.35
N MET A 72 9.09 0.80 1.43
CA MET A 72 7.89 1.42 0.87
C MET A 72 7.50 2.67 1.64
N THR A 73 6.94 3.65 0.93
CA THR A 73 6.58 4.96 1.50
C THR A 73 5.18 5.35 1.05
N PRO A 74 4.56 6.38 1.68
CA PRO A 74 3.29 6.90 1.19
C PRO A 74 3.33 7.52 -0.20
N LYS A 75 4.50 7.68 -0.78
CA LYS A 75 4.63 8.14 -2.17
C LYS A 75 4.50 6.99 -3.17
N ASP A 76 4.59 5.75 -2.71
CA ASP A 76 4.47 4.58 -3.55
C ASP A 76 3.01 4.18 -3.71
N ARG A 77 2.75 3.27 -4.64
CA ARG A 77 1.45 2.68 -4.89
C ARG A 77 1.56 1.17 -4.85
N LEU A 78 0.42 0.52 -4.81
CA LEU A 78 0.37 -0.93 -5.01
C LEU A 78 -0.84 -1.30 -5.84
N THR A 79 -0.75 -2.44 -6.50
CA THR A 79 -1.90 -3.04 -7.19
C THR A 79 -2.24 -4.37 -6.56
N CYS A 80 -3.52 -4.66 -6.46
CA CYS A 80 -4.03 -5.91 -5.93
C CYS A 80 -5.37 -6.21 -6.61
N GLU A 81 -5.52 -7.41 -7.12
CA GLU A 81 -6.75 -7.85 -7.77
C GLU A 81 -7.23 -6.89 -8.87
N GLY A 82 -6.28 -6.33 -9.63
CA GLY A 82 -6.61 -5.44 -10.74
C GLY A 82 -6.92 -4.00 -10.36
N ARG A 83 -6.83 -3.66 -9.08
CA ARG A 83 -7.06 -2.28 -8.62
C ARG A 83 -5.77 -1.65 -8.16
N THR A 84 -5.68 -0.35 -8.34
CA THR A 84 -4.54 0.45 -7.88
C THR A 84 -4.91 1.19 -6.59
N PHE A 85 -3.99 1.19 -5.64
CA PHE A 85 -4.17 1.83 -4.33
C PHE A 85 -3.03 2.80 -4.08
N ASP A 86 -3.37 3.99 -3.59
CA ASP A 86 -2.37 4.92 -3.07
C ASP A 86 -2.09 4.55 -1.61
N ILE A 87 -0.82 4.47 -1.26
CA ILE A 87 -0.42 4.16 0.11
C ILE A 87 -0.58 5.43 0.95
N SER A 88 -1.33 5.33 2.04
CA SER A 88 -1.58 6.45 2.95
C SER A 88 -0.68 6.42 4.18
N GLY A 89 -0.30 5.24 4.63
CA GLY A 89 0.56 5.10 5.79
C GLY A 89 1.10 3.70 5.92
N ILE A 90 2.22 3.59 6.61
CA ILE A 90 2.89 2.30 6.86
C ILE A 90 3.33 2.30 8.31
N LYS A 91 3.04 1.22 9.02
CA LYS A 91 3.51 1.07 10.39
C LYS A 91 3.91 -0.37 10.66
N GLU A 92 4.73 -0.57 11.68
CA GLU A 92 5.11 -1.88 12.19
C GLU A 92 4.21 -2.22 13.37
N PRO A 93 3.23 -3.13 13.20
CA PRO A 93 2.46 -3.58 14.36
C PRO A 93 3.41 -4.26 15.35
N GLU A 94 3.26 -3.96 16.62
CA GLU A 94 4.06 -4.56 17.69
C GLU A 94 5.56 -4.25 17.66
N GLY A 95 6.07 -3.57 16.62
CA GLY A 95 7.47 -3.16 16.55
C GLY A 95 8.50 -4.28 16.55
N ARG A 96 8.15 -5.47 16.06
CA ARG A 96 9.02 -6.65 16.13
C ARG A 96 9.63 -7.07 14.81
N ARG A 97 9.52 -6.23 13.77
CA ARG A 97 10.05 -6.53 12.45
C ARG A 97 9.51 -7.85 11.86
N GLN A 98 8.27 -8.20 12.18
CA GLN A 98 7.61 -9.38 11.64
C GLN A 98 6.65 -9.03 10.52
N TRP A 99 5.93 -7.93 10.70
CA TRP A 99 4.85 -7.53 9.82
C TRP A 99 4.91 -6.04 9.58
N LEU A 100 4.44 -5.62 8.39
CA LEU A 100 4.15 -4.22 8.09
C LEU A 100 2.68 -4.08 7.76
N GLU A 101 2.04 -3.08 8.33
CA GLU A 101 0.66 -2.76 8.05
C GLU A 101 0.61 -1.53 7.16
N ILE A 102 0.01 -1.69 5.99
CA ILE A 102 -0.08 -0.64 4.99
C ILE A 102 -1.54 -0.24 4.88
N THR A 103 -1.84 1.03 5.17
CA THR A 103 -3.17 1.58 4.92
C THR A 103 -3.17 2.27 3.58
N ALA A 104 -4.23 2.04 2.79
CA ALA A 104 -4.24 2.48 1.42
C ALA A 104 -5.65 2.92 1.01
N ALA A 105 -5.69 3.76 -0.03
CA ALA A 105 -6.93 4.23 -0.61
C ALA A 105 -7.03 3.74 -2.05
N ALA A 106 -8.15 3.10 -2.38
CA ALA A 106 -8.38 2.64 -3.73
C ALA A 106 -8.57 3.84 -4.66
N ARG A 107 -7.91 3.81 -5.81
CA ARG A 107 -8.10 4.85 -6.83
C ARG A 107 -9.38 4.57 -7.61
N ALA A 108 -10.01 5.64 -8.06
CA ALA A 108 -11.29 5.55 -8.75
C ALA A 108 -11.18 5.17 -10.23
N ASP A 109 -9.97 5.17 -10.77
CA ASP A 109 -9.72 4.86 -12.19
C ASP A 109 -9.55 3.38 -12.47
#